data_d106a32b79c0d0f66f776b87d865913f
#
_entry.id   d106a32b79c0d0f66f776b87d865913f
#
_cell.length_a   1.000
_cell.length_b   1.000
_cell.length_c   1.000
_cell.angle_alpha   90.00
_cell.angle_beta   90.00
_cell.angle_gamma   90.00
#
_symmetry.space_group_name_H-M   'P 1'
#
loop_
_entity.id
_entity.type
_entity.pdbx_description
1 polymer ?
#
loop_
_entity_poly.entity_id
_entity_poly.type
_entity_poly.pdbx_seq_one_letter_code
_entity_poly.pdbx_strand_id
1 'polypeptide(L)'
;VPTYGEYPDMFERLLLAEDDALTFTIWNVEAGELPDSVEVADGFLITGSKSSVYDDKDWIRALEGFVRQCHAARRKVIGICFGHQLVAQALGGTVGKSDKGWGVGVNCYNVDQSAFDLADGDQFCLLASHQDQVMAMPPGAQQIATNDHCEVAGMTLGEHILTFQGHPEFIPEYSREIMNFRHDMIGAERVAEGMASFEWRQHEGDRVARWMLAFLNR
;
A
#
# COMPACT_ATOMS: atom_id res chain seq x y z
N VAL A 1 5.29 14.91 7.29
CA VAL A 1 5.56 16.35 7.11
C VAL A 1 4.28 17.10 7.46
N PRO A 2 4.29 18.04 8.43
CA PRO A 2 3.05 18.65 8.97
C PRO A 2 2.15 19.31 7.90
N THR A 3 2.73 19.75 6.81
CA THR A 3 2.02 20.47 5.71
C THR A 3 1.01 19.58 4.96
N TYR A 4 1.22 18.26 4.93
CA TYR A 4 0.41 17.33 4.10
C TYR A 4 -0.57 16.50 4.92
N GLY A 5 -0.53 16.59 6.24
CA GLY A 5 -1.27 15.73 7.16
C GLY A 5 -0.59 14.37 7.40
N GLU A 6 -1.25 13.52 8.16
CA GLU A 6 -0.85 12.13 8.36
C GLU A 6 -1.42 11.23 7.25
N TYR A 7 -1.01 9.97 7.19
CA TYR A 7 -1.50 9.04 6.16
C TYR A 7 -3.03 8.91 6.13
N PRO A 8 -3.75 8.83 7.26
CA PRO A 8 -5.21 8.83 7.23
C PRO A 8 -5.79 10.05 6.52
N ASP A 9 -5.27 11.26 6.78
CA ASP A 9 -5.75 12.51 6.13
C ASP A 9 -5.53 12.47 4.60
N MET A 10 -4.44 11.83 4.15
CA MET A 10 -4.15 11.68 2.72
C MET A 10 -5.13 10.72 2.05
N PHE A 11 -5.44 9.59 2.71
CA PHE A 11 -6.42 8.62 2.21
C PHE A 11 -7.85 9.18 2.22
N GLU A 12 -8.25 9.90 3.28
CA GLU A 12 -9.54 10.58 3.32
C GLU A 12 -9.70 11.53 2.13
N ARG A 13 -8.70 12.39 1.88
CA ARG A 13 -8.71 13.29 0.71
C ARG A 13 -8.83 12.57 -0.61
N LEU A 14 -8.03 11.50 -0.80
CA LEU A 14 -8.01 10.74 -2.03
C LEU A 14 -9.36 10.06 -2.30
N LEU A 15 -9.91 9.38 -1.30
CA LEU A 15 -11.11 8.56 -1.45
C LEU A 15 -12.39 9.41 -1.48
N LEU A 16 -12.47 10.49 -0.67
CA LEU A 16 -13.61 11.43 -0.68
C LEU A 16 -13.69 12.23 -1.99
N ALA A 17 -12.60 12.39 -2.71
CA ALA A 17 -12.62 13.01 -4.05
C ALA A 17 -13.35 12.13 -5.08
N GLU A 18 -13.41 10.82 -4.88
CA GLU A 18 -14.09 9.86 -5.76
C GLU A 18 -15.50 9.49 -5.25
N ASP A 19 -15.71 9.44 -3.92
CA ASP A 19 -16.99 9.14 -3.28
C ASP A 19 -17.14 9.92 -1.95
N ASP A 20 -17.98 10.95 -1.95
CA ASP A 20 -18.20 11.85 -0.82
C ASP A 20 -19.13 11.27 0.27
N ALA A 21 -19.74 10.11 0.01
CA ALA A 21 -20.57 9.40 0.98
C ALA A 21 -19.79 8.53 1.97
N LEU A 22 -18.49 8.36 1.76
CA LEU A 22 -17.64 7.56 2.64
C LEU A 22 -17.54 8.18 4.04
N THR A 23 -17.48 7.31 5.03
CA THR A 23 -17.19 7.69 6.42
C THR A 23 -16.00 6.89 6.93
N PHE A 24 -15.15 7.53 7.75
CA PHE A 24 -13.92 6.94 8.24
C PHE A 24 -13.90 6.87 9.77
N THR A 25 -13.36 5.77 10.27
CA THR A 25 -12.94 5.64 11.67
C THR A 25 -11.46 5.30 11.67
N ILE A 26 -10.67 6.06 12.41
CA ILE A 26 -9.21 5.92 12.45
C ILE A 26 -8.81 5.25 13.76
N TRP A 27 -7.99 4.22 13.69
CA TRP A 27 -7.36 3.55 14.83
C TRP A 27 -5.84 3.74 14.76
N ASN A 28 -5.28 4.33 15.81
CA ASN A 28 -3.82 4.45 15.95
C ASN A 28 -3.22 3.15 16.50
N VAL A 29 -2.92 2.23 15.60
CA VAL A 29 -2.42 0.90 15.98
C VAL A 29 -1.04 0.95 16.66
N GLU A 30 -0.22 1.97 16.37
CA GLU A 30 1.06 2.18 17.08
C GLU A 30 0.85 2.57 18.54
N ALA A 31 -0.30 3.20 18.87
CA ALA A 31 -0.72 3.49 20.25
C ALA A 31 -1.49 2.31 20.88
N GLY A 32 -1.66 1.20 20.20
CA GLY A 32 -2.37 0.01 20.67
C GLY A 32 -3.88 0.06 20.43
N GLU A 33 -4.37 0.99 19.61
CA GLU A 33 -5.78 1.06 19.25
C GLU A 33 -6.06 0.09 18.09
N LEU A 34 -7.01 -0.81 18.28
CA LEU A 34 -7.52 -1.71 17.23
C LEU A 34 -9.05 -1.72 17.26
N PRO A 35 -9.70 -2.04 16.12
CA PRO A 35 -11.13 -2.28 16.14
C PRO A 35 -11.53 -3.39 17.12
N ASP A 36 -12.61 -3.21 17.88
CA ASP A 36 -13.11 -4.22 18.80
C ASP A 36 -13.64 -5.47 18.09
N SER A 37 -14.00 -5.35 16.82
CA SER A 37 -14.53 -6.44 15.99
C SER A 37 -14.28 -6.16 14.50
N VAL A 38 -14.17 -7.20 13.71
CA VAL A 38 -14.14 -7.11 12.23
C VAL A 38 -15.50 -6.72 11.62
N GLU A 39 -16.54 -6.56 12.44
CA GLU A 39 -17.89 -6.20 12.02
C GLU A 39 -18.17 -4.68 12.14
N VAL A 40 -17.25 -3.89 12.67
CA VAL A 40 -17.46 -2.45 12.97
C VAL A 40 -17.38 -1.56 11.73
N ALA A 41 -16.92 -2.09 10.61
CA ALA A 41 -16.79 -1.37 9.35
C ALA A 41 -17.05 -2.30 8.14
N ASP A 42 -17.41 -1.73 7.01
CA ASP A 42 -17.60 -2.47 5.76
C ASP A 42 -16.29 -2.97 5.16
N GLY A 43 -15.19 -2.26 5.42
CA GLY A 43 -13.84 -2.64 5.03
C GLY A 43 -12.78 -1.92 5.83
N PHE A 44 -11.56 -2.41 5.78
CA PHE A 44 -10.40 -1.89 6.49
C PHE A 44 -9.29 -1.51 5.52
N LEU A 45 -8.68 -0.36 5.73
CA LEU A 45 -7.50 0.09 5.00
C LEU A 45 -6.32 0.17 5.96
N ILE A 46 -5.25 -0.56 5.66
CA ILE A 46 -3.99 -0.54 6.39
C ILE A 46 -2.99 0.32 5.61
N THR A 47 -2.60 1.43 6.21
CA THR A 47 -1.73 2.44 5.58
C THR A 47 -0.26 2.02 5.57
N GLY A 48 0.60 2.87 5.00
CA GLY A 48 2.04 2.80 5.17
C GLY A 48 2.49 3.05 6.61
N SER A 49 3.71 2.64 6.93
CA SER A 49 4.39 2.93 8.20
C SER A 49 5.89 3.13 7.97
N LYS A 50 6.57 3.74 8.95
CA LYS A 50 8.04 3.83 9.00
C LYS A 50 8.70 2.53 9.50
N SER A 51 7.91 1.65 10.11
CA SER A 51 8.36 0.35 10.63
C SER A 51 8.44 -0.69 9.53
N SER A 52 9.31 -1.68 9.71
CA SER A 52 9.25 -2.92 8.92
C SER A 52 8.28 -3.90 9.58
N VAL A 53 7.56 -4.69 8.78
CA VAL A 53 6.57 -5.65 9.30
C VAL A 53 7.20 -6.75 10.16
N TYR A 54 8.50 -6.99 10.00
CA TYR A 54 9.28 -7.94 10.78
C TYR A 54 9.96 -7.32 12.01
N ASP A 55 9.72 -6.02 12.31
CA ASP A 55 10.16 -5.42 13.58
C ASP A 55 9.48 -6.14 14.75
N ASP A 56 10.23 -6.30 15.85
CA ASP A 56 9.70 -6.92 17.08
C ASP A 56 8.90 -5.88 17.89
N LYS A 57 7.67 -5.63 17.45
CA LYS A 57 6.75 -4.67 18.08
C LYS A 57 5.38 -5.31 18.31
N ASP A 58 4.87 -5.16 19.51
CA ASP A 58 3.59 -5.77 19.93
C ASP A 58 2.41 -5.35 19.04
N TRP A 59 2.36 -4.07 18.65
CA TRP A 59 1.29 -3.56 17.80
C TRP A 59 1.29 -4.20 16.40
N ILE A 60 2.46 -4.56 15.84
CA ILE A 60 2.55 -5.27 14.55
C ILE A 60 1.93 -6.67 14.70
N ARG A 61 2.28 -7.39 15.77
CA ARG A 61 1.74 -8.73 16.04
C ARG A 61 0.23 -8.70 16.28
N ALA A 62 -0.25 -7.66 16.97
CA ALA A 62 -1.69 -7.44 17.19
C ALA A 62 -2.42 -7.19 15.86
N LEU A 63 -1.87 -6.30 15.01
CA LEU A 63 -2.44 -5.99 13.69
C LEU A 63 -2.41 -7.20 12.75
N GLU A 64 -1.34 -8.02 12.74
CA GLU A 64 -1.33 -9.31 12.03
C GLU A 64 -2.47 -10.23 12.51
N GLY A 65 -2.70 -10.28 13.82
CA GLY A 65 -3.81 -11.03 14.41
C GLY A 65 -5.16 -10.55 13.89
N PHE A 66 -5.35 -9.23 13.79
CA PHE A 66 -6.54 -8.62 13.24
C PHE A 66 -6.72 -8.93 11.74
N VAL A 67 -5.66 -8.85 10.94
CA VAL A 67 -5.69 -9.25 9.51
C VAL A 67 -6.14 -10.71 9.35
N ARG A 68 -5.63 -11.62 10.19
CA ARG A 68 -6.06 -13.04 10.17
C ARG A 68 -7.54 -13.20 10.50
N GLN A 69 -8.08 -12.39 11.42
CA GLN A 69 -9.52 -12.39 11.74
C GLN A 69 -10.33 -11.86 10.55
N CYS A 70 -9.92 -10.75 9.94
CA CYS A 70 -10.56 -10.23 8.72
C CYS A 70 -10.58 -11.27 7.60
N HIS A 71 -9.45 -11.94 7.37
CA HIS A 71 -9.34 -12.99 6.36
C HIS A 71 -10.28 -14.17 6.64
N ALA A 72 -10.32 -14.67 7.88
CA ALA A 72 -11.21 -15.76 8.28
C ALA A 72 -12.70 -15.39 8.13
N ALA A 73 -13.05 -14.13 8.44
CA ALA A 73 -14.41 -13.60 8.29
C ALA A 73 -14.72 -13.07 6.87
N ARG A 74 -13.77 -13.15 5.94
CA ARG A 74 -13.87 -12.62 4.56
C ARG A 74 -14.23 -11.13 4.50
N ARG A 75 -13.74 -10.34 5.45
CA ARG A 75 -13.90 -8.89 5.48
C ARG A 75 -12.98 -8.22 4.49
N LYS A 76 -13.46 -7.16 3.85
CA LYS A 76 -12.68 -6.38 2.89
C LYS A 76 -11.48 -5.74 3.57
N VAL A 77 -10.29 -6.00 3.05
CA VAL A 77 -9.04 -5.41 3.52
C VAL A 77 -8.26 -4.87 2.33
N ILE A 78 -7.88 -3.61 2.43
CA ILE A 78 -6.94 -2.96 1.52
C ILE A 78 -5.64 -2.71 2.28
N GLY A 79 -4.51 -3.10 1.69
CA GLY A 79 -3.18 -2.88 2.28
C GLY A 79 -2.29 -2.04 1.37
N ILE A 80 -1.71 -0.96 1.89
CA ILE A 80 -0.83 -0.06 1.13
C ILE A 80 0.56 -0.03 1.77
N CYS A 81 1.59 -0.28 0.96
CA CYS A 81 3.01 -0.28 1.35
C CYS A 81 3.28 -1.19 2.56
N PHE A 82 3.41 -0.66 3.78
CA PHE A 82 3.49 -1.47 4.99
C PHE A 82 2.27 -2.40 5.12
N GLY A 83 1.06 -1.91 4.83
CA GLY A 83 -0.16 -2.72 4.86
C GLY A 83 -0.15 -3.87 3.85
N HIS A 84 0.40 -3.66 2.65
CA HIS A 84 0.62 -4.71 1.66
C HIS A 84 1.56 -5.81 2.20
N GLN A 85 2.66 -5.40 2.78
CA GLN A 85 3.66 -6.30 3.36
C GLN A 85 3.12 -7.02 4.59
N LEU A 86 2.38 -6.31 5.47
CA LEU A 86 1.78 -6.88 6.67
C LEU A 86 0.75 -7.97 6.34
N VAL A 87 -0.10 -7.72 5.35
CA VAL A 87 -1.08 -8.72 4.87
C VAL A 87 -0.35 -9.96 4.36
N ALA A 88 0.69 -9.78 3.55
CA ALA A 88 1.49 -10.91 3.06
C ALA A 88 2.07 -11.73 4.22
N GLN A 89 2.73 -11.08 5.18
CA GLN A 89 3.36 -11.74 6.33
C GLN A 89 2.32 -12.41 7.24
N ALA A 90 1.23 -11.72 7.56
CA ALA A 90 0.18 -12.23 8.45
C ALA A 90 -0.47 -13.51 7.93
N LEU A 91 -0.52 -13.69 6.61
CA LEU A 91 -1.19 -14.81 5.94
C LEU A 91 -0.23 -15.87 5.40
N GLY A 92 1.04 -15.83 5.79
CA GLY A 92 2.01 -16.88 5.52
C GLY A 92 2.94 -16.64 4.34
N GLY A 93 2.97 -15.43 3.80
CA GLY A 93 4.01 -14.94 2.90
C GLY A 93 5.29 -14.55 3.63
N THR A 94 6.27 -14.04 2.91
CA THR A 94 7.52 -13.52 3.48
C THR A 94 7.80 -12.13 2.98
N VAL A 95 8.32 -11.28 3.86
CA VAL A 95 8.73 -9.91 3.57
C VAL A 95 10.18 -9.72 3.95
N GLY A 96 10.90 -8.96 3.18
CA GLY A 96 12.30 -8.68 3.46
C GLY A 96 12.79 -7.46 2.70
N LYS A 97 13.98 -7.03 3.08
CA LYS A 97 14.68 -5.93 2.43
C LYS A 97 15.10 -6.35 1.02
N SER A 98 14.74 -5.57 0.01
CA SER A 98 15.12 -5.84 -1.37
C SER A 98 16.61 -5.57 -1.60
N ASP A 99 17.26 -6.46 -2.32
CA ASP A 99 18.63 -6.30 -2.82
C ASP A 99 18.74 -5.23 -3.93
N LYS A 100 17.61 -4.88 -4.55
CA LYS A 100 17.49 -3.80 -5.54
C LYS A 100 17.47 -2.40 -4.92
N GLY A 101 17.52 -2.30 -3.58
CA GLY A 101 17.52 -1.03 -2.86
C GLY A 101 16.15 -0.35 -2.81
N TRP A 102 16.14 0.98 -2.70
CA TRP A 102 14.93 1.78 -2.55
C TRP A 102 14.15 1.92 -3.85
N GLY A 103 12.83 1.71 -3.78
CA GLY A 103 11.86 2.19 -4.76
C GLY A 103 11.39 3.58 -4.37
N VAL A 104 11.66 4.59 -5.22
CA VAL A 104 11.31 6.00 -4.98
C VAL A 104 10.83 6.68 -6.26
N GLY A 105 10.18 7.83 -6.12
CA GLY A 105 9.60 8.56 -7.25
C GLY A 105 8.41 7.85 -7.86
N VAL A 106 8.13 8.08 -9.15
CA VAL A 106 7.02 7.47 -9.87
C VAL A 106 7.46 6.12 -10.44
N ASN A 107 6.85 5.04 -9.99
CA ASN A 107 7.08 3.68 -10.46
C ASN A 107 5.86 3.17 -11.22
N CYS A 108 6.07 2.67 -12.43
CA CYS A 108 5.02 2.07 -13.24
C CYS A 108 5.06 0.55 -13.12
N TYR A 109 3.90 -0.07 -13.08
CA TYR A 109 3.69 -1.49 -12.86
C TYR A 109 2.83 -2.08 -13.99
N ASN A 110 3.22 -3.23 -14.50
CA ASN A 110 2.40 -4.02 -15.40
C ASN A 110 1.30 -4.73 -14.61
N VAL A 111 0.10 -4.77 -15.18
CA VAL A 111 -1.09 -5.38 -14.56
C VAL A 111 -1.39 -6.72 -15.21
N ASP A 112 -1.64 -7.74 -14.41
CA ASP A 112 -2.28 -8.96 -14.88
C ASP A 112 -3.80 -8.79 -14.83
N GLN A 113 -4.40 -8.39 -15.95
CA GLN A 113 -5.85 -8.20 -16.06
C GLN A 113 -6.63 -9.51 -15.88
N SER A 114 -6.01 -10.67 -16.06
CA SER A 114 -6.64 -11.96 -15.81
C SER A 114 -6.82 -12.26 -14.33
N ALA A 115 -5.94 -11.70 -13.49
CA ALA A 115 -5.98 -11.80 -12.04
C ALA A 115 -6.67 -10.59 -11.37
N PHE A 116 -6.82 -9.46 -12.10
CA PHE A 116 -7.41 -8.22 -11.59
C PHE A 116 -8.30 -7.56 -12.63
N ASP A 117 -9.55 -8.00 -12.68
CA ASP A 117 -10.58 -7.54 -13.63
C ASP A 117 -11.13 -6.13 -13.37
N LEU A 118 -10.73 -5.48 -12.25
CA LEU A 118 -11.03 -4.06 -11.99
C LEU A 118 -10.09 -3.11 -12.75
N ALA A 119 -8.95 -3.59 -13.23
CA ALA A 119 -8.01 -2.75 -13.96
C ALA A 119 -8.57 -2.40 -15.35
N ASP A 120 -8.50 -1.12 -15.68
CA ASP A 120 -8.91 -0.53 -16.96
C ASP A 120 -7.72 -0.31 -17.92
N GLY A 121 -6.68 -1.11 -17.81
CA GLY A 121 -5.48 -1.09 -18.65
C GLY A 121 -4.41 -2.05 -18.17
N ASP A 122 -3.35 -2.17 -18.94
CA ASP A 122 -2.24 -3.11 -18.74
C ASP A 122 -1.08 -2.54 -17.91
N GLN A 123 -1.13 -1.25 -17.56
CA GLN A 123 -0.12 -0.57 -16.75
C GLN A 123 -0.74 0.58 -15.94
N PHE A 124 -0.17 0.85 -14.77
CA PHE A 124 -0.44 2.04 -13.96
C PHE A 124 0.82 2.47 -13.22
N CYS A 125 0.86 3.75 -12.77
CA CYS A 125 2.02 4.30 -12.10
C CYS A 125 1.63 4.91 -10.75
N LEU A 126 2.36 4.56 -9.68
CA LEU A 126 2.22 5.14 -8.35
C LEU A 126 3.53 5.70 -7.83
N LEU A 127 3.41 6.59 -6.86
CA LEU A 127 4.55 7.05 -6.06
C LEU A 127 5.02 5.94 -5.13
N ALA A 128 6.33 5.79 -5.01
CA ALA A 128 6.98 4.77 -4.18
C ALA A 128 7.91 5.41 -3.14
N SER A 129 7.99 4.79 -1.96
CA SER A 129 8.95 5.12 -0.91
C SER A 129 9.16 3.90 -0.01
N HIS A 130 9.81 2.86 -0.54
CA HIS A 130 10.01 1.59 0.19
C HIS A 130 11.32 0.94 -0.18
N GLN A 131 11.88 0.15 0.73
CA GLN A 131 12.99 -0.76 0.48
C GLN A 131 12.57 -2.21 0.73
N ASP A 132 11.68 -2.43 1.70
CA ASP A 132 11.11 -3.74 1.96
C ASP A 132 10.10 -4.12 0.88
N GLN A 133 10.03 -5.40 0.57
CA GLN A 133 9.14 -5.96 -0.46
C GLN A 133 8.61 -7.33 -0.02
N VAL A 134 7.48 -7.73 -0.57
CA VAL A 134 6.99 -9.11 -0.48
C VAL A 134 7.90 -10.00 -1.33
N MET A 135 8.60 -10.91 -0.67
CA MET A 135 9.54 -11.86 -1.30
C MET A 135 8.85 -13.16 -1.70
N ALA A 136 7.78 -13.54 -0.98
CA ALA A 136 6.89 -14.64 -1.35
C ALA A 136 5.47 -14.30 -0.91
N MET A 137 4.52 -14.49 -1.83
CA MET A 137 3.11 -14.27 -1.55
C MET A 137 2.56 -15.32 -0.60
N PRO A 138 1.50 -14.99 0.17
CA PRO A 138 0.80 -15.98 0.98
C PRO A 138 0.07 -17.01 0.09
N PRO A 139 -0.17 -18.23 0.62
CA PRO A 139 -0.89 -19.27 -0.13
C PRO A 139 -2.25 -18.80 -0.63
N GLY A 140 -2.53 -19.03 -1.91
CA GLY A 140 -3.78 -18.67 -2.57
C GLY A 140 -3.87 -17.22 -3.05
N ALA A 141 -2.86 -16.39 -2.79
CA ALA A 141 -2.80 -15.06 -3.37
C ALA A 141 -2.47 -15.10 -4.86
N GLN A 142 -2.99 -14.09 -5.57
CA GLN A 142 -2.69 -13.86 -6.99
C GLN A 142 -1.94 -12.52 -7.13
N GLN A 143 -0.85 -12.55 -7.88
CA GLN A 143 -0.13 -11.34 -8.25
C GLN A 143 -0.94 -10.57 -9.29
N ILE A 144 -1.18 -9.28 -9.02
CA ILE A 144 -1.95 -8.42 -9.94
C ILE A 144 -1.10 -7.31 -10.55
N ALA A 145 0.05 -7.00 -9.95
CA ALA A 145 0.94 -5.94 -10.44
C ALA A 145 2.40 -6.30 -10.19
N THR A 146 3.27 -5.94 -11.14
CA THR A 146 4.71 -6.20 -11.10
C THR A 146 5.51 -5.19 -11.89
N ASN A 147 6.79 -5.02 -11.55
CA ASN A 147 7.81 -4.40 -12.40
C ASN A 147 9.19 -4.98 -12.09
N ASP A 148 10.23 -4.53 -12.83
CA ASP A 148 11.60 -5.02 -12.66
C ASP A 148 12.19 -4.74 -11.27
N HIS A 149 11.71 -3.69 -10.57
CA HIS A 149 12.16 -3.33 -9.23
C HIS A 149 11.40 -4.10 -8.14
N CYS A 150 10.09 -4.27 -8.28
CA CYS A 150 9.20 -4.88 -7.30
C CYS A 150 8.38 -5.99 -7.97
N GLU A 151 8.73 -7.24 -7.69
CA GLU A 151 8.08 -8.40 -8.30
C GLU A 151 6.61 -8.50 -7.86
N VAL A 152 6.33 -8.39 -6.57
CA VAL A 152 4.97 -8.40 -6.03
C VAL A 152 4.57 -6.96 -5.67
N ALA A 153 4.21 -6.17 -6.68
CA ALA A 153 3.80 -4.77 -6.51
C ALA A 153 2.31 -4.62 -6.18
N GLY A 154 1.53 -5.66 -6.35
CA GLY A 154 0.15 -5.76 -5.95
C GLY A 154 -0.32 -7.21 -5.93
N MET A 155 -1.21 -7.53 -5.02
CA MET A 155 -1.81 -8.86 -4.92
C MET A 155 -3.26 -8.79 -4.44
N THR A 156 -4.03 -9.82 -4.83
CA THR A 156 -5.35 -10.13 -4.28
C THR A 156 -5.32 -11.48 -3.57
N LEU A 157 -6.22 -11.67 -2.59
CA LEU A 157 -6.49 -12.98 -2.00
C LEU A 157 -8.00 -13.17 -1.85
N GLY A 158 -8.56 -14.01 -2.69
CA GLY A 158 -9.99 -14.12 -2.87
C GLY A 158 -10.61 -12.78 -3.29
N GLU A 159 -11.87 -12.55 -2.92
CA GLU A 159 -12.61 -11.32 -3.24
C GLU A 159 -12.56 -10.28 -2.11
N HIS A 160 -11.77 -10.52 -1.06
CA HIS A 160 -11.82 -9.74 0.18
C HIS A 160 -10.48 -9.10 0.57
N ILE A 161 -9.38 -9.35 -0.16
CA ILE A 161 -8.09 -8.71 0.07
C ILE A 161 -7.55 -8.12 -1.23
N LEU A 162 -7.15 -6.85 -1.19
CA LEU A 162 -6.49 -6.12 -2.28
C LEU A 162 -5.33 -5.31 -1.70
N THR A 163 -4.15 -5.41 -2.29
CA THR A 163 -3.00 -4.67 -1.76
C THR A 163 -2.10 -4.12 -2.85
N PHE A 164 -1.44 -3.00 -2.57
CA PHE A 164 -0.46 -2.36 -3.44
C PHE A 164 0.79 -1.92 -2.67
N GLN A 165 1.96 -2.10 -3.28
CA GLN A 165 3.23 -1.64 -2.71
C GLN A 165 3.44 -0.14 -2.89
N GLY A 166 2.96 0.44 -3.96
CA GLY A 166 2.99 1.89 -4.22
C GLY A 166 1.92 2.64 -3.42
N HIS A 167 2.06 3.95 -3.32
CA HIS A 167 1.23 4.86 -2.56
C HIS A 167 0.28 5.64 -3.47
N PRO A 168 -1.02 5.29 -3.55
CA PRO A 168 -2.00 6.08 -4.30
C PRO A 168 -2.29 7.43 -3.64
N GLU A 169 -2.18 7.51 -2.31
CA GLU A 169 -2.49 8.68 -1.49
C GLU A 169 -1.43 9.80 -1.53
N PHE A 170 -0.23 9.50 -2.01
CA PHE A 170 0.85 10.47 -2.09
C PHE A 170 0.59 11.46 -3.23
N ILE A 171 1.08 12.69 -3.03
CA ILE A 171 1.19 13.70 -4.08
C ILE A 171 2.66 13.94 -4.45
N PRO A 172 2.97 14.41 -5.66
CA PRO A 172 4.35 14.61 -6.11
C PRO A 172 5.19 15.48 -5.17
N GLU A 173 4.62 16.52 -4.59
CA GLU A 173 5.29 17.44 -3.66
C GLU A 173 5.74 16.70 -2.39
N TYR A 174 4.84 15.91 -1.79
CA TYR A 174 5.17 15.10 -0.62
C TYR A 174 6.25 14.07 -0.92
N SER A 175 6.14 13.39 -2.06
CA SER A 175 7.13 12.39 -2.47
C SER A 175 8.53 12.99 -2.66
N ARG A 176 8.63 14.18 -3.26
CA ARG A 176 9.90 14.93 -3.39
C ARG A 176 10.48 15.30 -2.03
N GLU A 177 9.65 15.79 -1.09
CA GLU A 177 10.10 16.14 0.25
C GLU A 177 10.59 14.91 1.03
N ILE A 178 9.87 13.79 0.97
CA ILE A 178 10.28 12.58 1.70
C ILE A 178 11.57 11.97 1.13
N MET A 179 11.79 12.05 -0.20
CA MET A 179 13.06 11.65 -0.82
C MET A 179 14.22 12.54 -0.33
N ASN A 180 14.02 13.86 -0.27
CA ASN A 180 15.03 14.77 0.24
C ASN A 180 15.31 14.53 1.73
N PHE A 181 14.27 14.32 2.54
CA PHE A 181 14.41 14.03 3.96
C PHE A 181 15.16 12.71 4.23
N ARG A 182 14.99 11.72 3.35
CA ARG A 182 15.64 10.40 3.45
C ARG A 182 16.88 10.28 2.56
N HIS A 183 17.41 11.39 2.03
CA HIS A 183 18.48 11.40 1.04
C HIS A 183 19.66 10.51 1.40
N ASP A 184 20.19 10.62 2.63
CA ASP A 184 21.34 9.85 3.08
C ASP A 184 21.04 8.35 3.23
N MET A 185 19.79 7.99 3.50
CA MET A 185 19.33 6.61 3.61
C MET A 185 19.09 5.96 2.24
N ILE A 186 18.54 6.73 1.30
CA ILE A 186 18.22 6.30 -0.06
C ILE A 186 19.48 6.26 -0.93
N GLY A 187 20.34 7.25 -0.78
CA GLY A 187 21.55 7.47 -1.58
C GLY A 187 21.29 8.42 -2.76
N ALA A 188 22.30 9.26 -3.05
CA ALA A 188 22.17 10.38 -4.00
C ALA A 188 21.74 9.94 -5.42
N GLU A 189 22.31 8.85 -5.92
CA GLU A 189 21.99 8.31 -7.26
C GLU A 189 20.52 7.92 -7.36
N ARG A 190 20.02 7.17 -6.40
CA ARG A 190 18.61 6.72 -6.38
C ARG A 190 17.64 7.88 -6.18
N VAL A 191 18.01 8.88 -5.36
CA VAL A 191 17.22 10.11 -5.23
C VAL A 191 17.15 10.87 -6.56
N ALA A 192 18.27 10.99 -7.28
CA ALA A 192 18.30 11.66 -8.59
C ALA A 192 17.42 10.93 -9.62
N GLU A 193 17.46 9.59 -9.67
CA GLU A 193 16.57 8.78 -10.52
C GLU A 193 15.09 8.99 -10.16
N GLY A 194 14.76 8.96 -8.85
CA GLY A 194 13.41 9.21 -8.35
C GLY A 194 12.90 10.59 -8.73
N MET A 195 13.74 11.62 -8.58
CA MET A 195 13.40 13.00 -8.98
C MET A 195 13.18 13.13 -10.49
N ALA A 196 14.02 12.52 -11.31
CA ALA A 196 13.88 12.53 -12.75
C ALA A 196 12.60 11.84 -13.24
N SER A 197 12.09 10.84 -12.50
CA SER A 197 10.89 10.10 -12.88
C SER A 197 9.64 10.97 -13.04
N PHE A 198 9.57 12.10 -12.36
CA PHE A 198 8.44 13.06 -12.46
C PHE A 198 8.40 13.83 -13.78
N GLU A 199 9.45 13.80 -14.57
CA GLU A 199 9.50 14.51 -15.85
C GLU A 199 8.76 13.77 -16.98
N TRP A 200 8.65 12.43 -16.85
CA TRP A 200 8.16 11.55 -17.93
C TRP A 200 7.21 10.45 -17.47
N ARG A 201 6.86 10.40 -16.20
CA ARG A 201 5.82 9.52 -15.65
C ARG A 201 4.81 10.34 -14.87
N GLN A 202 3.55 9.95 -14.96
CA GLN A 202 2.45 10.56 -14.22
C GLN A 202 1.98 9.60 -13.13
N HIS A 203 1.80 10.13 -11.93
CA HIS A 203 1.16 9.42 -10.83
C HIS A 203 -0.34 9.29 -11.09
N GLU A 204 -0.89 8.10 -10.87
CA GLU A 204 -2.29 7.75 -11.14
C GLU A 204 -3.02 7.31 -9.86
N GLY A 205 -2.80 8.00 -8.75
CA GLY A 205 -3.40 7.67 -7.46
C GLY A 205 -4.92 7.64 -7.48
N ASP A 206 -5.56 8.58 -8.17
CA ASP A 206 -7.00 8.65 -8.38
C ASP A 206 -7.56 7.42 -9.11
N ARG A 207 -6.84 6.91 -10.10
CA ARG A 207 -7.22 5.69 -10.82
C ARG A 207 -7.23 4.47 -9.90
N VAL A 208 -6.20 4.33 -9.07
CA VAL A 208 -6.11 3.24 -8.10
C VAL A 208 -7.16 3.41 -6.99
N ALA A 209 -7.48 4.65 -6.58
CA ALA A 209 -8.59 4.93 -5.65
C ALA A 209 -9.92 4.41 -6.18
N ARG A 210 -10.23 4.62 -7.47
CA ARG A 210 -11.45 4.04 -8.09
C ARG A 210 -11.46 2.51 -8.06
N TRP A 211 -10.32 1.86 -8.28
CA TRP A 211 -10.21 0.40 -8.14
C TRP A 211 -10.44 -0.06 -6.70
N MET A 212 -9.87 0.67 -5.72
CA MET A 212 -10.09 0.39 -4.29
C MET A 212 -11.57 0.49 -3.92
N LEU A 213 -12.27 1.53 -4.37
CA LEU A 213 -13.71 1.71 -4.13
C LEU A 213 -14.55 0.64 -4.83
N ALA A 214 -14.24 0.34 -6.10
CA ALA A 214 -14.92 -0.73 -6.82
C ALA A 214 -14.72 -2.10 -6.15
N PHE A 215 -13.52 -2.34 -5.56
CA PHE A 215 -13.26 -3.54 -4.77
C PHE A 215 -14.07 -3.59 -3.48
N LEU A 216 -14.20 -2.49 -2.75
CA LEU A 216 -14.99 -2.43 -1.51
C LEU A 216 -16.49 -2.67 -1.77
N ASN A 217 -17.00 -2.24 -2.93
CA ASN A 217 -18.42 -2.32 -3.31
C ASN A 217 -18.83 -3.67 -3.94
N ARG A 218 -17.92 -4.62 -4.09
CA ARG A 218 -18.22 -6.00 -4.53
C ARG A 218 -18.61 -6.89 -3.36
#